data_39096fb6141448dc469fa4b5380423a6
#
_entry.id   39096fb6141448dc469fa4b5380423a6
#
_cell.length_a   1.000
_cell.length_b   1.000
_cell.length_c   1.000
_cell.angle_alpha   90.00
_cell.angle_beta   90.00
_cell.angle_gamma   90.00
#
_symmetry.space_group_name_H-M   'P 1'
#
loop_
_entity.id
_entity.type
_entity.pdbx_description
1 polymer ?
#
loop_
_entity_poly.entity_id
_entity_poly.type
_entity_poly.pdbx_seq_one_letter_code
_entity_poly.pdbx_strand_id
1 'polypeptide(L)'
;MSEITDCVDMALTISGYSEVTCAAYRYWIHRFLRFTSCPPEELELRHFLAYQHSLAARRVSHSAFNQSLAALRYFCRSVLRVPWDVRQLPYQKRIAKLPAVLAPEEVVRLLDATPTLTALAMLATIYSGGLRLREVRLLKLKINDIDEIRAMFERGLELSK
;
A
#
# COMPACT_ATOMS: atom_id res chain seq x y z
N MET A 1 -16.92 -7.16 -22.84
CA MET A 1 -16.06 -6.44 -21.85
C MET A 1 -16.84 -5.91 -20.67
N SER A 2 -18.07 -5.47 -20.80
CA SER A 2 -18.94 -5.03 -19.69
C SER A 2 -19.17 -6.14 -18.65
N GLU A 3 -19.58 -7.32 -19.09
CA GLU A 3 -19.95 -8.44 -18.25
C GLU A 3 -18.83 -8.94 -17.30
N ILE A 4 -17.59 -9.07 -17.82
CA ILE A 4 -16.45 -9.50 -16.99
C ILE A 4 -16.07 -8.43 -15.94
N THR A 5 -16.27 -7.16 -16.28
CA THR A 5 -16.04 -6.03 -15.38
C THR A 5 -17.02 -6.08 -14.20
N ASP A 6 -18.29 -6.32 -14.50
CA ASP A 6 -19.34 -6.43 -13.49
C ASP A 6 -19.10 -7.64 -12.57
N CYS A 7 -18.61 -8.76 -13.12
CA CYS A 7 -18.19 -9.92 -12.33
C CYS A 7 -17.02 -9.61 -11.40
N VAL A 8 -16.04 -8.84 -11.86
CA VAL A 8 -14.89 -8.40 -11.03
C VAL A 8 -15.38 -7.52 -9.88
N ASP A 9 -16.27 -6.56 -10.15
CA ASP A 9 -16.79 -5.65 -9.15
C ASP A 9 -17.62 -6.39 -8.08
N MET A 10 -18.46 -7.30 -8.51
CA MET A 10 -19.26 -8.15 -7.63
C MET A 10 -18.36 -9.03 -6.75
N ALA A 11 -17.35 -9.69 -7.33
CA ALA A 11 -16.41 -10.53 -6.60
C ALA A 11 -15.60 -9.73 -5.56
N LEU A 12 -15.14 -8.52 -5.89
CA LEU A 12 -14.42 -7.64 -4.98
C LEU A 12 -15.29 -7.19 -3.80
N THR A 13 -16.55 -6.85 -4.08
CA THR A 13 -17.52 -6.46 -3.05
C THR A 13 -17.80 -7.60 -2.07
N ILE A 14 -18.05 -8.81 -2.59
CA ILE A 14 -18.28 -10.01 -1.77
C ILE A 14 -17.05 -10.35 -0.92
N SER A 15 -15.85 -10.12 -1.43
CA SER A 15 -14.59 -10.41 -0.71
C SER A 15 -14.30 -9.46 0.45
N GLY A 16 -15.08 -8.39 0.65
CA GLY A 16 -14.94 -7.45 1.77
C GLY A 16 -13.65 -6.62 1.75
N TYR A 17 -13.04 -6.42 0.60
CA TYR A 17 -11.86 -5.56 0.49
C TYR A 17 -12.22 -4.08 0.69
N SER A 18 -11.27 -3.30 1.22
CA SER A 18 -11.43 -1.85 1.32
C SER A 18 -11.61 -1.22 -0.08
N GLU A 19 -12.32 -0.09 -0.15
CA GLU A 19 -12.53 0.65 -1.41
C GLU A 19 -11.23 0.95 -2.15
N VAL A 20 -10.17 1.30 -1.40
CA VAL A 20 -8.83 1.55 -1.96
C VAL A 20 -8.24 0.31 -2.62
N THR A 21 -8.43 -0.87 -2.01
CA THR A 21 -7.98 -2.15 -2.59
C THR A 21 -8.80 -2.51 -3.81
N CYS A 22 -10.13 -2.35 -3.74
CA CYS A 22 -11.04 -2.60 -4.86
C CYS A 22 -10.67 -1.71 -6.07
N ALA A 23 -10.46 -0.41 -5.85
CA ALA A 23 -10.06 0.53 -6.89
C ALA A 23 -8.73 0.14 -7.54
N ALA A 24 -7.73 -0.25 -6.72
CA ALA A 24 -6.44 -0.69 -7.22
C ALA A 24 -6.53 -1.99 -8.04
N TYR A 25 -7.29 -2.97 -7.57
CA TYR A 25 -7.47 -4.25 -8.28
C TYR A 25 -8.22 -4.05 -9.59
N ARG A 26 -9.31 -3.27 -9.56
CA ARG A 26 -10.06 -2.88 -10.74
C ARG A 26 -9.16 -2.22 -11.78
N TYR A 27 -8.36 -1.24 -11.39
CA TYR A 27 -7.41 -0.56 -12.27
C TYR A 27 -6.45 -1.54 -12.98
N TRP A 28 -5.82 -2.46 -12.22
CA TRP A 28 -4.85 -3.39 -12.80
C TRP A 28 -5.50 -4.47 -13.69
N ILE A 29 -6.65 -4.98 -13.30
CA ILE A 29 -7.40 -5.97 -14.10
C ILE A 29 -7.85 -5.36 -15.42
N HIS A 30 -8.44 -4.15 -15.40
CA HIS A 30 -8.84 -3.45 -16.62
C HIS A 30 -7.65 -3.18 -17.54
N ARG A 31 -6.54 -2.76 -16.97
CA ARG A 31 -5.31 -2.50 -17.73
C ARG A 31 -4.77 -3.77 -18.38
N PHE A 32 -4.86 -4.90 -17.71
CA PHE A 32 -4.50 -6.21 -18.24
C PHE A 32 -5.43 -6.62 -19.39
N LEU A 33 -6.73 -6.55 -19.20
CA LEU A 33 -7.74 -6.90 -20.21
C LEU A 33 -7.57 -6.05 -21.50
N ARG A 34 -7.26 -4.77 -21.33
CA ARG A 34 -6.96 -3.88 -22.47
C ARG A 34 -5.64 -4.22 -23.16
N PHE A 35 -4.68 -4.76 -22.45
CA PHE A 35 -3.39 -5.16 -23.03
C PHE A 35 -3.51 -6.43 -23.84
N THR A 36 -4.24 -7.43 -23.37
CA THR A 36 -4.37 -8.72 -24.06
C THR A 36 -5.28 -8.66 -25.26
N SER A 37 -6.32 -7.81 -25.24
CA SER A 37 -7.39 -7.75 -26.25
C SER A 37 -8.03 -9.13 -26.56
N CYS A 38 -7.88 -10.08 -25.61
CA CYS A 38 -8.30 -11.46 -25.73
C CYS A 38 -9.59 -11.66 -24.92
N PRO A 39 -10.55 -12.46 -25.39
CA PRO A 39 -11.72 -12.84 -24.61
C PRO A 39 -11.30 -13.55 -23.30
N PRO A 40 -12.03 -13.36 -22.18
CA PRO A 40 -11.69 -13.94 -20.89
C PRO A 40 -11.57 -15.47 -20.89
N GLU A 41 -12.34 -16.13 -21.74
CA GLU A 41 -12.40 -17.59 -21.89
C GLU A 41 -11.12 -18.16 -22.53
N GLU A 42 -10.42 -17.33 -23.31
CA GLU A 42 -9.20 -17.70 -24.03
C GLU A 42 -7.93 -17.28 -23.28
N LEU A 43 -8.07 -16.75 -22.06
CA LEU A 43 -6.93 -16.29 -21.26
C LEU A 43 -6.11 -17.47 -20.73
N GLU A 44 -4.88 -17.57 -21.19
CA GLU A 44 -3.90 -18.56 -20.76
C GLU A 44 -2.77 -17.90 -19.96
N LEU A 45 -1.99 -18.72 -19.25
CA LEU A 45 -0.84 -18.28 -18.46
C LEU A 45 0.12 -17.38 -19.27
N ARG A 46 0.33 -17.67 -20.56
CA ARG A 46 1.22 -16.89 -21.43
C ARG A 46 0.80 -15.41 -21.52
N HIS A 47 -0.50 -15.08 -21.51
CA HIS A 47 -1.00 -13.71 -21.58
C HIS A 47 -0.62 -12.92 -20.31
N PHE A 48 -0.73 -13.56 -19.16
CA PHE A 48 -0.34 -12.96 -17.87
C PHE A 48 1.17 -12.74 -17.79
N LEU A 49 1.98 -13.71 -18.22
CA LEU A 49 3.43 -13.58 -18.26
C LEU A 49 3.90 -12.51 -19.25
N ALA A 50 3.26 -12.41 -20.43
CA ALA A 50 3.54 -11.35 -21.40
C ALA A 50 3.25 -9.95 -20.83
N TYR A 51 2.14 -9.80 -20.11
CA TYR A 51 1.81 -8.56 -19.44
C TYR A 51 2.82 -8.21 -18.34
N GLN A 52 3.19 -9.17 -17.49
CA GLN A 52 4.24 -8.96 -16.48
C GLN A 52 5.57 -8.55 -17.10
N HIS A 53 5.97 -9.21 -18.19
CA HIS A 53 7.17 -8.84 -18.93
C HIS A 53 7.09 -7.40 -19.45
N SER A 54 5.94 -6.98 -19.97
CA SER A 54 5.72 -5.61 -20.44
C SER A 54 5.84 -4.57 -19.32
N LEU A 55 5.35 -4.89 -18.11
CA LEU A 55 5.49 -4.02 -16.94
C LEU A 55 6.96 -3.91 -16.48
N ALA A 56 7.68 -5.04 -16.49
CA ALA A 56 9.10 -5.08 -16.15
C ALA A 56 9.95 -4.28 -17.15
N ALA A 57 9.68 -4.43 -18.46
CA ALA A 57 10.36 -3.68 -19.52
C ALA A 57 10.14 -2.17 -19.40
N ARG A 58 8.97 -1.74 -18.94
CA ARG A 58 8.64 -0.32 -18.65
C ARG A 58 9.21 0.16 -17.32
N ARG A 59 9.98 -0.64 -16.60
CA ARG A 59 10.58 -0.31 -15.30
C ARG A 59 9.57 0.22 -14.29
N VAL A 60 8.38 -0.36 -14.25
CA VAL A 60 7.36 -0.03 -13.26
C VAL A 60 7.92 -0.33 -11.86
N SER A 61 7.59 0.49 -10.86
CA SER A 61 8.10 0.28 -9.50
C SER A 61 7.73 -1.12 -8.95
N HIS A 62 8.61 -1.70 -8.12
CA HIS A 62 8.36 -3.01 -7.49
C HIS A 62 7.01 -3.08 -6.77
N SER A 63 6.61 -1.99 -6.11
CA SER A 63 5.32 -1.92 -5.42
C SER A 63 4.16 -2.02 -6.41
N ALA A 64 4.19 -1.24 -7.48
CA ALA A 64 3.13 -1.25 -8.51
C ALA A 64 3.11 -2.58 -9.28
N PHE A 65 4.27 -3.17 -9.58
CA PHE A 65 4.35 -4.49 -10.20
C PHE A 65 3.71 -5.56 -9.30
N ASN A 66 4.08 -5.62 -8.02
CA ASN A 66 3.56 -6.61 -7.09
C ASN A 66 2.07 -6.38 -6.77
N GLN A 67 1.60 -5.13 -6.77
CA GLN A 67 0.18 -4.82 -6.65
C GLN A 67 -0.61 -5.29 -7.88
N SER A 68 -0.08 -5.07 -9.09
CA SER A 68 -0.65 -5.60 -10.32
C SER A 68 -0.76 -7.12 -10.26
N LEU A 69 0.30 -7.79 -9.84
CA LEU A 69 0.33 -9.24 -9.71
C LEU A 69 -0.71 -9.75 -8.70
N ALA A 70 -0.84 -9.09 -7.54
CA ALA A 70 -1.84 -9.47 -6.55
C ALA A 70 -3.26 -9.39 -7.14
N ALA A 71 -3.55 -8.31 -7.88
CA ALA A 71 -4.82 -8.13 -8.57
C ALA A 71 -5.06 -9.22 -9.62
N LEU A 72 -4.06 -9.57 -10.43
CA LEU A 72 -4.18 -10.62 -11.45
C LEU A 72 -4.34 -12.02 -10.83
N ARG A 73 -3.63 -12.32 -9.74
CA ARG A 73 -3.83 -13.58 -9.01
C ARG A 73 -5.24 -13.68 -8.42
N TYR A 74 -5.76 -12.58 -7.90
CA TYR A 74 -7.15 -12.52 -7.44
C TYR A 74 -8.12 -12.76 -8.60
N PHE A 75 -7.92 -12.10 -9.73
CA PHE A 75 -8.73 -12.26 -10.94
C PHE A 75 -8.76 -13.70 -11.43
N CYS A 76 -7.58 -14.32 -11.54
CA CYS A 76 -7.47 -15.74 -11.95
C CYS A 76 -8.19 -16.69 -11.00
N ARG A 77 -8.06 -16.47 -9.69
CA ARG A 77 -8.61 -17.39 -8.68
C ARG A 77 -10.10 -17.20 -8.46
N SER A 78 -10.55 -15.95 -8.34
CA SER A 78 -11.90 -15.63 -7.88
C SER A 78 -12.90 -15.43 -9.01
N VAL A 79 -12.45 -14.95 -10.17
CA VAL A 79 -13.32 -14.64 -11.32
C VAL A 79 -13.18 -15.68 -12.41
N LEU A 80 -11.97 -15.88 -12.95
CA LEU A 80 -11.74 -16.82 -14.06
C LEU A 80 -11.71 -18.29 -13.63
N ARG A 81 -11.37 -18.57 -12.35
CA ARG A 81 -11.20 -19.93 -11.82
C ARG A 81 -10.31 -20.81 -12.69
N VAL A 82 -9.18 -20.24 -13.11
CA VAL A 82 -8.24 -20.91 -14.01
C VAL A 82 -7.77 -22.26 -13.47
N PRO A 83 -7.53 -23.27 -14.35
CA PRO A 83 -7.13 -24.61 -13.92
C PRO A 83 -5.65 -24.73 -13.54
N TRP A 84 -4.82 -23.73 -13.86
CA TRP A 84 -3.38 -23.72 -13.57
C TRP A 84 -3.08 -22.98 -12.24
N ASP A 85 -1.91 -23.29 -11.66
CA ASP A 85 -1.50 -22.70 -10.39
C ASP A 85 -1.10 -21.23 -10.57
N VAL A 86 -1.87 -20.33 -9.95
CA VAL A 86 -1.60 -18.88 -9.97
C VAL A 86 -0.25 -18.49 -9.36
N ARG A 87 0.41 -19.40 -8.61
CA ARG A 87 1.76 -19.20 -8.07
C ARG A 87 2.83 -19.19 -9.15
N GLN A 88 2.52 -19.69 -10.35
CA GLN A 88 3.40 -19.58 -11.52
C GLN A 88 3.62 -18.14 -11.99
N LEU A 89 2.80 -17.18 -11.52
CA LEU A 89 3.04 -15.75 -11.71
C LEU A 89 3.97 -15.23 -10.59
N PRO A 90 5.27 -15.00 -10.85
CA PRO A 90 6.24 -14.68 -9.80
C PRO A 90 6.14 -13.23 -9.34
N TYR A 91 6.31 -13.00 -8.03
CA TYR A 91 6.56 -11.66 -7.51
C TYR A 91 7.96 -11.18 -7.87
N GLN A 92 8.09 -9.87 -8.15
CA GLN A 92 9.41 -9.26 -8.22
C GLN A 92 10.04 -9.24 -6.82
N LYS A 93 11.29 -9.73 -6.74
CA LYS A 93 12.08 -9.68 -5.51
C LYS A 93 12.37 -8.23 -5.13
N ARG A 94 11.91 -7.82 -3.95
CA ARG A 94 12.19 -6.49 -3.41
C ARG A 94 13.57 -6.49 -2.77
N ILE A 95 14.44 -5.59 -3.20
CA ILE A 95 15.64 -5.26 -2.44
C ILE A 95 15.18 -4.34 -1.32
N ALA A 96 15.12 -4.88 -0.10
CA ALA A 96 14.77 -4.08 1.07
C ALA A 96 15.95 -3.13 1.36
N LYS A 97 15.74 -1.83 1.14
CA LYS A 97 16.60 -0.81 1.74
C LYS A 97 16.11 -0.59 3.16
N LEU A 98 17.00 -0.75 4.13
CA LEU A 98 16.69 -0.38 5.51
C LEU A 98 16.40 1.12 5.53
N PRO A 99 15.33 1.55 6.22
CA PRO A 99 15.09 2.97 6.45
C PRO A 99 16.27 3.59 7.19
N ALA A 100 16.61 4.83 6.87
CA ALA A 100 17.52 5.62 7.70
C ALA A 100 16.82 5.87 9.05
N VAL A 101 17.47 5.51 10.13
CA VAL A 101 17.00 5.79 11.48
C VAL A 101 17.64 7.09 11.91
N LEU A 102 16.83 8.06 12.32
CA LEU A 102 17.32 9.34 12.86
C LEU A 102 17.89 9.13 14.26
N ALA A 103 19.03 9.78 14.54
CA ALA A 103 19.55 9.84 15.89
C ALA A 103 18.63 10.71 16.80
N PRO A 104 18.59 10.47 18.13
CA PRO A 104 17.75 11.26 19.04
C PRO A 104 17.95 12.77 18.89
N GLU A 105 19.19 13.23 18.71
CA GLU A 105 19.55 14.64 18.52
C GLU A 105 18.99 15.22 17.20
N GLU A 106 18.86 14.38 16.17
CA GLU A 106 18.26 14.78 14.91
C GLU A 106 16.73 14.93 15.03
N VAL A 107 16.12 14.06 15.84
CA VAL A 107 14.69 14.14 16.16
C VAL A 107 14.38 15.43 16.92
N VAL A 108 15.17 15.77 17.94
CA VAL A 108 15.02 17.03 18.70
C VAL A 108 15.11 18.23 17.76
N ARG A 109 16.16 18.28 16.94
CA ARG A 109 16.32 19.37 15.96
C ARG A 109 15.15 19.47 14.96
N LEU A 110 14.58 18.34 14.56
CA LEU A 110 13.41 18.30 13.69
C LEU A 110 12.17 18.89 14.39
N LEU A 111 11.97 18.55 15.66
CA LEU A 111 10.84 19.05 16.46
C LEU A 111 10.98 20.55 16.71
N ASP A 112 12.17 21.02 17.08
CA ASP A 112 12.46 22.44 17.31
C ASP A 112 12.28 23.30 16.05
N ALA A 113 12.59 22.75 14.89
CA ALA A 113 12.41 23.41 13.60
C ALA A 113 10.96 23.41 13.11
N THR A 114 10.02 22.76 13.84
CA THR A 114 8.64 22.62 13.38
C THR A 114 7.85 23.91 13.63
N PRO A 115 7.29 24.56 12.57
CA PRO A 115 6.78 25.93 12.67
C PRO A 115 5.40 26.03 13.33
N THR A 116 4.64 24.93 13.39
CA THR A 116 3.26 24.95 13.93
C THR A 116 3.09 23.97 15.07
N LEU A 117 2.34 24.40 16.09
CA LEU A 117 2.04 23.60 17.26
C LEU A 117 1.34 22.26 16.90
N THR A 118 0.42 22.29 15.94
CA THR A 118 -0.27 21.08 15.46
C THR A 118 0.70 20.07 14.83
N ALA A 119 1.63 20.53 14.01
CA ALA A 119 2.63 19.66 13.40
C ALA A 119 3.61 19.10 14.45
N LEU A 120 4.01 19.93 15.41
CA LEU A 120 4.83 19.52 16.55
C LEU A 120 4.14 18.41 17.36
N ALA A 121 2.88 18.60 17.72
CA ALA A 121 2.09 17.60 18.45
C ALA A 121 1.96 16.29 17.67
N MET A 122 1.70 16.35 16.36
CA MET A 122 1.63 15.15 15.51
C MET A 122 2.97 14.41 15.47
N LEU A 123 4.08 15.11 15.26
CA LEU A 123 5.42 14.51 15.19
C LEU A 123 5.84 13.91 16.53
N ALA A 124 5.61 14.62 17.64
CA ALA A 124 5.89 14.12 18.98
C ALA A 124 5.08 12.86 19.30
N THR A 125 3.79 12.83 18.93
CA THR A 125 2.92 11.68 19.12
C THR A 125 3.37 10.47 18.26
N ILE A 126 3.80 10.72 17.02
CA ILE A 126 4.35 9.68 16.15
C ILE A 126 5.61 9.07 16.77
N TYR A 127 6.52 9.93 17.24
CA TYR A 127 7.80 9.50 17.78
C TYR A 127 7.63 8.75 19.11
N SER A 128 6.87 9.28 20.07
CA SER A 128 6.67 8.68 21.38
C SER A 128 5.81 7.41 21.36
N GLY A 129 4.77 7.39 20.52
CA GLY A 129 3.82 6.29 20.44
C GLY A 129 4.13 5.26 19.35
N GLY A 130 5.14 5.47 18.50
CA GLY A 130 5.44 4.60 17.36
C GLY A 130 4.29 4.52 16.35
N LEU A 131 3.41 5.53 16.32
CA LEU A 131 2.20 5.54 15.54
C LEU A 131 2.48 5.82 14.05
N ARG A 132 1.65 5.25 13.17
CA ARG A 132 1.68 5.61 11.75
C ARG A 132 0.97 6.93 11.53
N LEU A 133 1.42 7.73 10.56
CA LEU A 133 0.83 9.04 10.24
C LEU A 133 -0.70 8.99 10.06
N ARG A 134 -1.25 7.92 9.46
CA ARG A 134 -2.69 7.75 9.31
C ARG A 134 -3.42 7.57 10.63
N GLU A 135 -2.81 6.89 11.59
CA GLU A 135 -3.36 6.66 12.93
C GLU A 135 -3.43 7.99 13.70
N VAL A 136 -2.36 8.78 13.64
CA VAL A 136 -2.32 10.11 14.28
C VAL A 136 -3.37 11.07 13.70
N ARG A 137 -3.59 11.04 12.37
CA ARG A 137 -4.66 11.85 11.74
C ARG A 137 -6.07 11.47 12.21
N LEU A 138 -6.29 10.23 12.65
CA LEU A 138 -7.58 9.77 13.18
C LEU A 138 -7.79 10.19 14.64
N LEU A 139 -6.73 10.49 15.39
CA LEU A 139 -6.82 10.87 16.81
C LEU A 139 -7.51 12.21 17.05
N LYS A 140 -7.74 13.06 15.99
CA LYS A 140 -8.35 14.39 16.10
C LYS A 140 -7.79 15.19 17.29
N LEU A 141 -6.45 15.23 17.40
CA LEU A 141 -5.75 15.89 18.50
C LEU A 141 -6.32 17.30 18.74
N LYS A 142 -6.71 17.56 19.97
CA LYS A 142 -7.14 18.89 20.45
C LYS A 142 -5.93 19.62 21.05
N ILE A 143 -6.01 20.92 21.12
CA ILE A 143 -4.95 21.78 21.69
C ILE A 143 -4.63 21.35 23.12
N ASN A 144 -5.62 20.94 23.91
CA ASN A 144 -5.46 20.51 25.30
C ASN A 144 -4.66 19.18 25.46
N ASP A 145 -4.56 18.37 24.39
CA ASP A 145 -3.82 17.12 24.43
C ASP A 145 -2.30 17.34 24.24
N ILE A 146 -1.90 18.56 23.88
CA ILE A 146 -0.51 18.91 23.52
C ILE A 146 0.41 18.93 24.74
N ASP A 147 -0.07 19.44 25.87
CA ASP A 147 0.74 19.53 27.09
C ASP A 147 1.04 18.13 27.65
N GLU A 148 0.08 17.20 27.59
CA GLU A 148 0.29 15.81 27.98
C GLU A 148 1.29 15.13 27.04
N ILE A 149 1.18 15.34 25.74
CA ILE A 149 2.09 14.79 24.74
C ILE A 149 3.51 15.31 24.95
N ARG A 150 3.69 16.59 25.27
CA ARG A 150 4.98 17.20 25.56
C ARG A 150 5.61 16.60 26.81
N ALA A 151 4.85 16.42 27.88
CA ALA A 151 5.30 15.79 29.11
C ALA A 151 5.68 14.30 28.93
N MET A 152 4.99 13.58 28.06
CA MET A 152 5.33 12.20 27.68
C MET A 152 6.63 12.13 26.87
N PHE A 153 6.84 13.09 25.97
CA PHE A 153 8.04 13.18 25.15
C PHE A 153 9.28 13.48 25.99
N GLU A 154 9.22 14.44 26.90
CA GLU A 154 10.32 14.79 27.81
C GLU A 154 10.73 13.59 28.69
N ARG A 155 9.76 12.85 29.24
CA ARG A 155 10.01 11.61 29.98
C ARG A 155 10.63 10.48 29.14
N GLY A 156 10.21 10.36 27.86
CA GLY A 156 10.75 9.36 26.93
C GLY A 156 12.22 9.60 26.57
N LEU A 157 12.65 10.85 26.49
CA LEU A 157 14.04 11.22 26.24
C LEU A 157 14.95 10.97 27.47
N GLU A 158 14.41 11.08 28.69
CA GLU A 158 15.16 10.78 29.93
C GLU A 158 15.43 9.29 30.12
N LEU A 159 14.52 8.42 29.66
CA LEU A 159 14.67 6.96 29.74
C LEU A 159 15.62 6.38 28.64
N SER A 160 16.03 7.19 27.68
CA SER A 160 16.94 6.80 26.61
C SER A 160 18.41 7.18 26.86
N LYS A 161 18.70 7.74 28.03
CA LYS A 161 20.08 8.01 28.52
C LYS A 161 20.52 6.91 29.45
#